data_d0c3d756dd58b577e45881270ad114e2
#
_entry.id   d0c3d756dd58b577e45881270ad114e2
#
_cell.length_a   1.000
_cell.length_b   1.000
_cell.length_c   1.000
_cell.angle_alpha   90.00
_cell.angle_beta   90.00
_cell.angle_gamma   90.00
#
_symmetry.space_group_name_H-M   'P 1'
#
loop_
_entity.id
_entity.type
_entity.pdbx_description
1 polymer ?
#
loop_
_entity_poly.entity_id
_entity_poly.type
_entity_poly.pdbx_seq_one_letter_code
_entity_poly.pdbx_strand_id
1 'polypeptide(L)'
;MTMHKVSRITVLAILLAEALFCLTNAYRIADQIRSAYTPYSFRYNEVFSSSQVQTAHSFQESSDGSLYSITLWNETKEELKTDLHGTDAQVIAYSGDAATIFPAVYIQGTAPGAADTDGCAVSEAIAWDLFGSTDIVGQTLQIGDRSAQIRGVFQSQFHLALIAARETDALKNAELAGSPAGDSREMAIAYVTSAGLGAPDQICTGKTWGEFFVALCSVPVLIALVWLLVTGFRMSLHLSTWLRAATWFVAALVFALLLPYLLGQLPSWLLPAQWSDLGFWPNLVNTLNARLNETLALVPTTRDVLTKRWTIAFALWLFACLGALGGSLHLSKRIG
;
A
#
# COMPACT_ATOMS: atom_id res chain seq x y z
N MET A 1 -8.16 32.39 36.88
CA MET A 1 -7.34 31.60 35.93
C MET A 1 -6.58 32.58 35.07
N THR A 2 -5.26 32.63 35.16
CA THR A 2 -4.45 33.67 34.50
C THR A 2 -4.45 33.50 32.99
N MET A 3 -4.50 34.58 32.21
CA MET A 3 -4.50 34.65 30.75
C MET A 3 -3.43 33.73 30.10
N HIS A 4 -2.28 33.55 30.74
CA HIS A 4 -1.22 32.62 30.32
C HIS A 4 -1.61 31.13 30.38
N LYS A 5 -2.46 30.71 31.31
CA LYS A 5 -2.93 29.30 31.37
C LYS A 5 -3.92 28.99 30.24
N VAL A 6 -4.81 29.92 29.92
CA VAL A 6 -5.78 29.77 28.83
C VAL A 6 -5.01 29.63 27.49
N SER A 7 -4.03 30.52 27.25
CA SER A 7 -3.19 30.46 26.03
C SER A 7 -2.45 29.11 25.89
N ARG A 8 -1.91 28.55 26.97
CA ARG A 8 -1.23 27.25 26.94
C ARG A 8 -2.16 26.08 26.67
N ILE A 9 -3.37 26.10 27.22
CA ILE A 9 -4.39 25.06 26.96
C ILE A 9 -4.81 25.10 25.49
N THR A 10 -4.98 26.30 24.91
CA THR A 10 -5.31 26.46 23.49
C THR A 10 -4.20 25.90 22.60
N VAL A 11 -2.94 26.21 22.89
CA VAL A 11 -1.80 25.67 22.14
C VAL A 11 -1.71 24.17 22.26
N LEU A 12 -1.95 23.59 23.45
CA LEU A 12 -1.99 22.14 23.65
C LEU A 12 -3.08 21.48 22.80
N ALA A 13 -4.28 22.06 22.76
CA ALA A 13 -5.37 21.55 21.95
C ALA A 13 -5.05 21.60 20.44
N ILE A 14 -4.40 22.66 19.98
CA ILE A 14 -3.94 22.80 18.59
C ILE A 14 -2.92 21.71 18.26
N LEU A 15 -1.89 21.50 19.09
CA LEU A 15 -0.87 20.47 18.87
C LEU A 15 -1.46 19.05 18.83
N LEU A 16 -2.45 18.76 19.67
CA LEU A 16 -3.13 17.47 19.68
C LEU A 16 -3.99 17.28 18.40
N ALA A 17 -4.67 18.33 17.97
CA ALA A 17 -5.44 18.31 16.71
C ALA A 17 -4.50 18.13 15.50
N GLU A 18 -3.35 18.79 15.48
CA GLU A 18 -2.32 18.64 14.46
C GLU A 18 -1.75 17.21 14.46
N ALA A 19 -1.44 16.64 15.65
CA ALA A 19 -0.97 15.27 15.75
C ALA A 19 -1.99 14.26 15.18
N LEU A 20 -3.28 14.44 15.49
CA LEU A 20 -4.34 13.60 14.97
C LEU A 20 -4.48 13.74 13.44
N PHE A 21 -4.42 14.95 12.92
CA PHE A 21 -4.46 15.21 11.48
C PHE A 21 -3.27 14.56 10.75
N CYS A 22 -2.06 14.71 11.28
CA CYS A 22 -0.85 14.10 10.72
C CYS A 22 -0.93 12.57 10.76
N LEU A 23 -1.40 12.00 11.87
CA LEU A 23 -1.59 10.55 12.02
C LEU A 23 -2.60 9.99 11.00
N THR A 24 -3.71 10.69 10.81
CA THR A 24 -4.73 10.28 9.84
C THR A 24 -4.16 10.26 8.41
N ASN A 25 -3.37 11.28 8.03
CA ASN A 25 -2.72 11.30 6.72
C ASN A 25 -1.64 10.22 6.59
N ALA A 26 -0.83 9.99 7.62
CA ALA A 26 0.14 8.91 7.64
C ALA A 26 -0.55 7.54 7.46
N TYR A 27 -1.64 7.28 8.19
CA TYR A 27 -2.40 6.04 8.07
C TYR A 27 -3.00 5.85 6.67
N ARG A 28 -3.59 6.90 6.09
CA ARG A 28 -4.14 6.84 4.72
C ARG A 28 -3.08 6.46 3.69
N ILE A 29 -1.87 7.04 3.80
CA ILE A 29 -0.77 6.73 2.89
C ILE A 29 -0.26 5.30 3.12
N ALA A 30 -0.13 4.86 4.38
CA ALA A 30 0.26 3.49 4.70
C ALA A 30 -0.72 2.46 4.14
N ASP A 31 -2.02 2.71 4.28
CA ASP A 31 -3.08 1.88 3.73
C ASP A 31 -3.10 1.87 2.19
N GLN A 32 -2.82 3.02 1.58
CA GLN A 32 -2.64 3.13 0.13
C GLN A 32 -1.45 2.31 -0.37
N ILE A 33 -0.32 2.31 0.32
CA ILE A 33 0.83 1.46 -0.01
C ILE A 33 0.46 -0.02 0.15
N ARG A 34 -0.22 -0.39 1.24
CA ARG A 34 -0.66 -1.76 1.50
C ARG A 34 -1.59 -2.28 0.41
N SER A 35 -2.54 -1.45 -0.04
CA SER A 35 -3.51 -1.81 -1.07
C SER A 35 -2.97 -1.77 -2.50
N ALA A 36 -1.83 -1.10 -2.73
CA ALA A 36 -1.20 -1.00 -4.04
C ALA A 36 -0.52 -2.30 -4.49
N TYR A 37 -0.32 -3.26 -3.60
CA TYR A 37 0.35 -4.52 -3.90
C TYR A 37 -0.50 -5.73 -3.53
N THR A 38 -0.41 -6.75 -4.37
CA THR A 38 -0.87 -8.10 -4.04
C THR A 38 0.04 -8.71 -2.96
N PRO A 39 -0.36 -9.81 -2.32
CA PRO A 39 0.49 -10.53 -1.37
C PRO A 39 1.86 -10.89 -1.94
N TYR A 40 1.89 -11.32 -3.20
CA TYR A 40 3.12 -11.72 -3.90
C TYR A 40 3.15 -11.12 -5.29
N SER A 41 4.24 -10.41 -5.58
CA SER A 41 4.56 -9.82 -6.86
C SER A 41 5.90 -10.39 -7.32
N PHE A 42 5.88 -11.23 -8.34
CA PHE A 42 7.03 -11.93 -8.86
C PHE A 42 7.60 -11.23 -10.08
N ARG A 43 8.92 -11.17 -10.15
CA ARG A 43 9.67 -10.61 -11.27
C ARG A 43 10.55 -11.69 -11.89
N TYR A 44 10.54 -11.75 -13.21
CA TYR A 44 11.35 -12.67 -13.98
C TYR A 44 12.24 -11.87 -14.94
N ASN A 45 13.44 -12.38 -15.18
CA ASN A 45 14.38 -11.77 -16.14
C ASN A 45 13.98 -12.14 -17.59
N GLU A 46 13.42 -13.32 -17.76
CA GLU A 46 12.99 -13.84 -19.07
C GLU A 46 11.50 -13.56 -19.31
N VAL A 47 11.18 -13.40 -20.58
CA VAL A 47 9.80 -13.24 -21.08
C VAL A 47 9.12 -14.59 -21.13
N PHE A 48 7.89 -14.68 -20.70
CA PHE A 48 7.09 -15.90 -20.79
C PHE A 48 6.77 -16.21 -22.25
N SER A 49 6.92 -17.48 -22.63
CA SER A 49 6.43 -17.97 -23.91
C SER A 49 4.90 -18.03 -23.93
N SER A 50 4.29 -17.94 -25.10
CA SER A 50 2.82 -18.06 -25.25
C SER A 50 2.29 -19.37 -24.63
N SER A 51 3.06 -20.47 -24.71
CA SER A 51 2.70 -21.72 -24.06
C SER A 51 2.70 -21.66 -22.55
N GLN A 52 3.63 -20.93 -21.93
CA GLN A 52 3.66 -20.72 -20.48
C GLN A 52 2.45 -19.89 -20.01
N VAL A 53 2.12 -18.82 -20.74
CA VAL A 53 0.93 -17.99 -20.46
C VAL A 53 -0.34 -18.82 -20.51
N GLN A 54 -0.53 -19.64 -21.57
CA GLN A 54 -1.68 -20.54 -21.70
C GLN A 54 -1.71 -21.59 -20.60
N THR A 55 -0.56 -22.18 -20.25
CA THR A 55 -0.47 -23.16 -19.18
C THR A 55 -0.87 -22.55 -17.84
N ALA A 56 -0.42 -21.33 -17.55
CA ALA A 56 -0.76 -20.63 -16.30
C ALA A 56 -2.28 -20.35 -16.21
N HIS A 57 -2.91 -19.93 -17.32
CA HIS A 57 -4.37 -19.74 -17.34
C HIS A 57 -5.14 -21.05 -17.18
N SER A 58 -4.75 -22.10 -17.90
CA SER A 58 -5.38 -23.43 -17.78
C SER A 58 -5.22 -24.01 -16.38
N PHE A 59 -4.06 -23.79 -15.75
CA PHE A 59 -3.81 -24.19 -14.36
C PHE A 59 -4.74 -23.46 -13.40
N GLN A 60 -4.90 -22.15 -13.59
CA GLN A 60 -5.80 -21.32 -12.77
C GLN A 60 -7.27 -21.75 -12.93
N GLU A 61 -7.73 -22.04 -14.14
CA GLU A 61 -9.10 -22.52 -14.40
C GLU A 61 -9.36 -23.90 -13.80
N SER A 62 -8.35 -24.78 -13.79
CA SER A 62 -8.44 -26.11 -13.19
C SER A 62 -8.31 -26.13 -11.68
N SER A 63 -7.64 -25.13 -11.10
CA SER A 63 -7.54 -24.95 -9.66
C SER A 63 -8.85 -24.38 -9.14
N ASP A 64 -9.37 -25.00 -8.09
CA ASP A 64 -10.60 -24.58 -7.42
C ASP A 64 -10.39 -23.16 -6.85
N GLY A 65 -10.63 -22.11 -7.58
CA GLY A 65 -10.39 -20.65 -7.38
C GLY A 65 -10.20 -20.10 -5.95
N SER A 66 -10.03 -21.01 -5.00
CA SER A 66 -9.86 -20.76 -3.56
C SER A 66 -8.43 -20.41 -3.14
N LEU A 67 -7.42 -20.62 -4.00
CA LEU A 67 -6.02 -20.40 -3.65
C LEU A 67 -5.57 -18.99 -4.06
N TYR A 68 -5.10 -18.85 -5.28
CA TYR A 68 -4.60 -17.58 -5.82
C TYR A 68 -5.17 -17.32 -7.20
N SER A 69 -5.32 -16.04 -7.56
CA SER A 69 -5.48 -15.64 -8.96
C SER A 69 -4.16 -15.09 -9.50
N ILE A 70 -3.80 -15.49 -10.71
CA ILE A 70 -2.58 -15.06 -11.39
C ILE A 70 -2.95 -13.97 -12.38
N THR A 71 -2.19 -12.87 -12.36
CA THR A 71 -2.20 -11.87 -13.42
C THR A 71 -0.77 -11.70 -13.93
N LEU A 72 -0.59 -11.92 -15.22
CA LEU A 72 0.70 -11.75 -15.88
C LEU A 72 0.77 -10.36 -16.49
N TRP A 73 1.95 -9.72 -16.46
CA TRP A 73 2.09 -8.37 -16.99
C TRP A 73 3.52 -7.98 -17.32
N ASN A 74 3.64 -6.90 -18.06
CA ASN A 74 4.90 -6.22 -18.29
C ASN A 74 4.68 -4.73 -18.48
N GLU A 75 5.69 -3.93 -18.19
CA GLU A 75 5.68 -2.48 -18.40
C GLU A 75 6.76 -2.14 -19.43
N THR A 76 6.36 -1.43 -20.49
CA THR A 76 7.22 -0.95 -21.56
C THR A 76 7.02 0.55 -21.75
N LYS A 77 8.02 1.23 -22.30
CA LYS A 77 7.87 2.62 -22.71
C LYS A 77 7.50 2.67 -24.18
N GLU A 78 6.35 3.24 -24.49
CA GLU A 78 5.81 3.34 -25.85
C GLU A 78 5.41 4.79 -26.16
N GLU A 79 5.41 5.13 -27.43
CA GLU A 79 4.85 6.39 -27.90
C GLU A 79 3.36 6.24 -28.17
N LEU A 80 2.56 7.11 -27.56
CA LEU A 80 1.12 7.21 -27.77
C LEU A 80 0.83 8.35 -28.70
N LYS A 81 0.03 8.10 -29.75
CA LYS A 81 -0.28 9.08 -30.78
C LYS A 81 -1.78 9.20 -31.06
N THR A 82 -2.20 10.42 -31.32
CA THR A 82 -3.42 10.77 -32.03
C THR A 82 -3.04 11.38 -33.39
N ASP A 83 -4.01 11.75 -34.20
CA ASP A 83 -3.77 12.42 -35.48
C ASP A 83 -3.00 13.76 -35.32
N LEU A 84 -3.09 14.38 -34.14
CA LEU A 84 -2.56 15.73 -33.92
C LEU A 84 -1.40 15.78 -32.92
N HIS A 85 -1.38 14.89 -31.96
CA HIS A 85 -0.43 14.93 -30.83
C HIS A 85 0.18 13.57 -30.54
N GLY A 86 1.38 13.57 -29.97
CA GLY A 86 2.05 12.36 -29.48
C GLY A 86 2.71 12.62 -28.12
N THR A 87 2.78 11.60 -27.30
CA THR A 87 3.44 11.63 -25.98
C THR A 87 4.05 10.27 -25.65
N ASP A 88 5.19 10.28 -24.96
CA ASP A 88 5.79 9.08 -24.40
C ASP A 88 5.05 8.65 -23.14
N ALA A 89 4.71 7.38 -23.03
CA ALA A 89 4.06 6.85 -21.83
C ALA A 89 4.61 5.48 -21.42
N GLN A 90 4.42 5.14 -20.18
CA GLN A 90 4.57 3.77 -19.69
C GLN A 90 3.29 3.01 -20.04
N VAL A 91 3.43 1.87 -20.70
CA VAL A 91 2.33 1.01 -21.09
C VAL A 91 2.44 -0.31 -20.33
N ILE A 92 1.42 -0.63 -19.56
CA ILE A 92 1.31 -1.91 -18.86
C ILE A 92 0.40 -2.82 -19.67
N ALA A 93 1.00 -3.82 -20.32
CA ALA A 93 0.28 -4.91 -20.94
C ALA A 93 0.02 -6.01 -19.90
N TYR A 94 -1.22 -6.49 -19.80
CA TYR A 94 -1.59 -7.48 -18.78
C TYR A 94 -2.53 -8.56 -19.32
N SER A 95 -2.44 -9.73 -18.70
CA SER A 95 -3.33 -10.86 -18.90
C SER A 95 -3.85 -11.33 -17.55
N GLY A 96 -5.12 -11.04 -17.26
CA GLY A 96 -5.77 -11.25 -15.96
C GLY A 96 -6.51 -10.00 -15.47
N ASP A 97 -6.40 -9.69 -14.18
CA ASP A 97 -7.09 -8.55 -13.56
C ASP A 97 -6.17 -7.32 -13.43
N ALA A 98 -6.51 -6.24 -14.12
CA ALA A 98 -5.78 -4.97 -14.08
C ALA A 98 -5.65 -4.38 -12.67
N ALA A 99 -6.67 -4.57 -11.80
CA ALA A 99 -6.68 -4.03 -10.45
C ALA A 99 -5.58 -4.62 -9.56
N THR A 100 -5.09 -5.82 -9.87
CA THR A 100 -3.99 -6.47 -9.13
C THR A 100 -2.63 -5.85 -9.44
N ILE A 101 -2.49 -5.22 -10.61
CA ILE A 101 -1.23 -4.63 -11.08
C ILE A 101 -1.14 -3.17 -10.68
N PHE A 102 -2.21 -2.43 -10.93
CA PHE A 102 -2.28 -1.00 -10.66
C PHE A 102 -3.66 -0.62 -10.12
N PRO A 103 -3.78 -0.21 -8.85
CA PRO A 103 -5.04 0.17 -8.24
C PRO A 103 -5.49 1.55 -8.75
N ALA A 104 -6.04 1.58 -9.96
CA ALA A 104 -6.49 2.79 -10.61
C ALA A 104 -7.83 3.29 -10.04
N VAL A 105 -7.92 4.59 -9.78
CA VAL A 105 -9.19 5.25 -9.48
C VAL A 105 -9.72 5.85 -10.78
N TYR A 106 -10.78 5.28 -11.34
CA TYR A 106 -11.33 5.72 -12.62
C TYR A 106 -12.17 7.00 -12.47
N ILE A 107 -11.93 7.96 -13.37
CA ILE A 107 -12.74 9.19 -13.55
C ILE A 107 -13.93 8.83 -14.44
N GLN A 108 -13.66 8.06 -15.50
CA GLN A 108 -14.66 7.55 -16.44
C GLN A 108 -14.32 6.14 -16.89
N GLY A 109 -15.33 5.33 -17.18
CA GLY A 109 -15.15 3.99 -17.71
C GLY A 109 -14.45 3.03 -16.75
N THR A 110 -13.73 2.04 -17.28
CA THR A 110 -13.04 0.97 -16.55
C THR A 110 -11.79 0.54 -17.28
N ALA A 111 -10.96 -0.35 -16.67
CA ALA A 111 -9.94 -1.08 -17.40
C ALA A 111 -10.58 -1.95 -18.50
N PRO A 112 -9.88 -2.17 -19.62
CA PRO A 112 -10.27 -3.19 -20.58
C PRO A 112 -10.30 -4.57 -19.90
N GLY A 113 -11.29 -5.40 -20.24
CA GLY A 113 -11.31 -6.79 -19.79
C GLY A 113 -10.17 -7.59 -20.42
N ALA A 114 -9.77 -8.72 -19.82
CA ALA A 114 -8.68 -9.54 -20.33
C ALA A 114 -8.86 -10.02 -21.80
N ALA A 115 -10.10 -10.13 -22.27
CA ALA A 115 -10.43 -10.47 -23.65
C ALA A 115 -10.52 -9.26 -24.60
N ASP A 116 -10.52 -8.03 -24.09
CA ASP A 116 -10.60 -6.80 -24.90
C ASP A 116 -9.21 -6.30 -25.29
N THR A 117 -8.57 -7.05 -26.18
CA THR A 117 -7.20 -6.77 -26.64
C THR A 117 -7.08 -5.48 -27.46
N ASP A 118 -8.18 -4.88 -27.89
CA ASP A 118 -8.24 -3.60 -28.62
C ASP A 118 -8.65 -2.44 -27.71
N GLY A 119 -8.86 -2.70 -26.41
CA GLY A 119 -9.15 -1.70 -25.41
C GLY A 119 -7.90 -1.17 -24.73
N CYS A 120 -7.97 0.10 -24.27
CA CYS A 120 -6.98 0.67 -23.35
C CYS A 120 -7.65 1.54 -22.29
N ALA A 121 -6.99 1.71 -21.15
CA ALA A 121 -7.32 2.75 -20.20
C ALA A 121 -6.10 3.66 -20.05
N VAL A 122 -6.32 4.97 -20.01
CA VAL A 122 -5.25 5.97 -19.96
C VAL A 122 -5.33 6.82 -18.70
N SER A 123 -4.19 7.32 -18.29
CA SER A 123 -4.13 8.28 -17.18
C SER A 123 -4.74 9.63 -17.57
N GLU A 124 -5.20 10.37 -16.57
CA GLU A 124 -5.65 11.75 -16.72
C GLU A 124 -4.60 12.64 -17.38
N ALA A 125 -3.30 12.44 -17.07
CA ALA A 125 -2.21 13.18 -17.70
C ALA A 125 -2.16 12.97 -19.21
N ILE A 126 -2.27 11.72 -19.69
CA ILE A 126 -2.34 11.41 -21.13
C ILE A 126 -3.57 12.01 -21.77
N ALA A 127 -4.73 11.93 -21.08
CA ALA A 127 -5.99 12.47 -21.57
C ALA A 127 -5.90 13.98 -21.84
N TRP A 128 -5.31 14.73 -20.93
CA TRP A 128 -5.08 16.17 -21.10
C TRP A 128 -4.05 16.48 -22.19
N ASP A 129 -2.95 15.75 -22.26
CA ASP A 129 -1.87 16.03 -23.22
C ASP A 129 -2.30 15.74 -24.66
N LEU A 130 -3.02 14.64 -24.89
CA LEU A 130 -3.38 14.22 -26.25
C LEU A 130 -4.73 14.77 -26.73
N PHE A 131 -5.68 15.01 -25.83
CA PHE A 131 -7.04 15.36 -26.19
C PHE A 131 -7.52 16.67 -25.57
N GLY A 132 -6.82 17.21 -24.55
CA GLY A 132 -7.24 18.42 -23.84
C GLY A 132 -8.52 18.22 -23.00
N SER A 133 -8.93 16.99 -22.73
CA SER A 133 -10.15 16.63 -22.00
C SER A 133 -10.01 15.26 -21.36
N THR A 134 -10.77 15.00 -20.30
CA THR A 134 -10.93 13.66 -19.71
C THR A 134 -12.15 12.90 -20.27
N ASP A 135 -13.02 13.57 -21.04
CA ASP A 135 -14.19 12.96 -21.68
C ASP A 135 -13.80 12.39 -23.07
N ILE A 136 -13.05 11.27 -23.05
CA ILE A 136 -12.45 10.67 -24.24
C ILE A 136 -12.75 9.18 -24.37
N VAL A 137 -13.62 8.63 -23.53
CA VAL A 137 -13.99 7.21 -23.61
C VAL A 137 -14.66 6.94 -24.97
N GLY A 138 -14.24 5.89 -25.64
CA GLY A 138 -14.68 5.53 -26.98
C GLY A 138 -13.82 6.10 -28.12
N GLN A 139 -12.91 7.04 -27.85
CA GLN A 139 -11.95 7.53 -28.84
C GLN A 139 -10.84 6.51 -29.11
N THR A 140 -10.17 6.65 -30.24
CA THR A 140 -9.09 5.75 -30.65
C THR A 140 -7.74 6.40 -30.42
N LEU A 141 -6.79 5.59 -29.96
CA LEU A 141 -5.41 5.97 -29.66
C LEU A 141 -4.47 4.97 -30.30
N GLN A 142 -3.39 5.45 -30.93
CA GLN A 142 -2.32 4.62 -31.43
C GLN A 142 -1.28 4.42 -30.31
N ILE A 143 -0.97 3.16 -29.97
CA ILE A 143 0.03 2.77 -28.97
C ILE A 143 1.10 1.92 -29.69
N GLY A 144 2.28 2.49 -29.94
CA GLY A 144 3.26 1.84 -30.80
C GLY A 144 2.64 1.46 -32.15
N ASP A 145 2.63 0.18 -32.48
CA ASP A 145 2.09 -0.34 -33.75
C ASP A 145 0.61 -0.76 -33.69
N ARG A 146 -0.07 -0.57 -32.52
CA ARG A 146 -1.46 -1.00 -32.35
C ARG A 146 -2.41 0.18 -32.15
N SER A 147 -3.57 0.10 -32.79
CA SER A 147 -4.69 0.99 -32.50
C SER A 147 -5.53 0.43 -31.36
N ALA A 148 -5.85 1.26 -30.37
CA ALA A 148 -6.64 0.86 -29.20
C ALA A 148 -7.75 1.86 -28.95
N GLN A 149 -8.93 1.36 -28.52
CA GLN A 149 -10.05 2.21 -28.11
C GLN A 149 -10.00 2.47 -26.62
N ILE A 150 -10.16 3.74 -26.22
CA ILE A 150 -10.14 4.13 -24.82
C ILE A 150 -11.42 3.64 -24.13
N ARG A 151 -11.27 2.78 -23.13
CA ARG A 151 -12.34 2.21 -22.29
C ARG A 151 -12.49 2.94 -20.97
N GLY A 152 -11.41 3.60 -20.49
CA GLY A 152 -11.44 4.32 -19.24
C GLY A 152 -10.34 5.35 -19.12
N VAL A 153 -10.59 6.32 -18.24
CA VAL A 153 -9.62 7.35 -17.82
C VAL A 153 -9.50 7.28 -16.31
N PHE A 154 -8.27 7.18 -15.81
CA PHE A 154 -8.00 7.07 -14.38
C PHE A 154 -7.09 8.19 -13.87
N GLN A 155 -7.22 8.49 -12.57
CA GLN A 155 -6.43 9.52 -11.91
C GLN A 155 -4.96 9.11 -11.82
N SER A 156 -4.08 9.82 -12.51
CA SER A 156 -2.63 9.73 -12.36
C SER A 156 -1.96 10.93 -13.01
N GLN A 157 -0.92 11.43 -12.36
CA GLN A 157 -0.04 12.48 -12.91
C GLN A 157 1.07 11.89 -13.80
N PHE A 158 1.22 10.57 -13.83
CA PHE A 158 2.17 9.88 -14.71
C PHE A 158 1.48 9.52 -16.02
N HIS A 159 2.24 9.61 -17.12
CA HIS A 159 1.80 9.09 -18.41
C HIS A 159 1.82 7.58 -18.36
N LEU A 160 0.67 6.99 -18.05
CA LEU A 160 0.48 5.55 -17.88
C LEU A 160 -0.74 5.08 -18.66
N ALA A 161 -0.58 4.00 -19.43
CA ALA A 161 -1.67 3.33 -20.10
C ALA A 161 -1.74 1.85 -19.69
N LEU A 162 -2.94 1.32 -19.55
CA LEU A 162 -3.22 -0.08 -19.25
C LEU A 162 -3.87 -0.71 -20.49
N ILE A 163 -3.34 -1.85 -20.95
CA ILE A 163 -3.84 -2.56 -22.13
C ILE A 163 -3.96 -4.05 -21.83
N ALA A 164 -5.01 -4.70 -22.34
CA ALA A 164 -5.04 -6.15 -22.33
C ALA A 164 -4.00 -6.72 -23.28
N ALA A 165 -3.23 -7.69 -22.82
CA ALA A 165 -2.13 -8.28 -23.59
C ALA A 165 -2.67 -9.10 -24.75
N ARG A 166 -1.99 -9.01 -25.90
CA ARG A 166 -2.12 -9.92 -27.03
C ARG A 166 -1.16 -11.11 -26.87
N GLU A 167 -1.36 -12.18 -27.60
CA GLU A 167 -0.47 -13.34 -27.58
C GLU A 167 0.99 -13.01 -27.95
N THR A 168 1.20 -11.91 -28.67
CA THR A 168 2.52 -11.43 -29.10
C THR A 168 3.21 -10.55 -28.07
N ASP A 169 2.49 -10.09 -27.04
CA ASP A 169 3.04 -9.16 -26.06
C ASP A 169 3.95 -9.89 -25.06
N ALA A 170 5.10 -9.28 -24.81
CA ALA A 170 6.12 -9.84 -23.93
C ALA A 170 5.73 -9.63 -22.46
N LEU A 171 5.27 -10.68 -21.79
CA LEU A 171 4.95 -10.66 -20.35
C LEU A 171 6.09 -11.31 -19.57
N LYS A 172 6.49 -10.71 -18.43
CA LYS A 172 7.61 -11.20 -17.61
C LYS A 172 7.42 -11.05 -16.11
N ASN A 173 6.26 -10.58 -15.65
CA ASN A 173 5.96 -10.43 -14.26
C ASN A 173 4.65 -11.15 -13.92
N ALA A 174 4.52 -11.62 -12.68
CA ALA A 174 3.30 -12.27 -12.21
C ALA A 174 2.88 -11.69 -10.87
N GLU A 175 1.61 -11.33 -10.77
CA GLU A 175 0.98 -10.94 -9.51
C GLU A 175 0.08 -12.08 -9.03
N LEU A 176 0.19 -12.44 -7.76
CA LEU A 176 -0.72 -13.35 -7.10
C LEU A 176 -1.65 -12.57 -6.18
N ALA A 177 -2.93 -12.58 -6.48
CA ALA A 177 -3.97 -12.12 -5.56
C ALA A 177 -4.63 -13.31 -4.87
N GLY A 178 -5.07 -13.10 -3.62
CA GLY A 178 -5.61 -14.16 -2.77
C GLY A 178 -4.77 -14.33 -1.51
N SER A 179 -5.33 -15.04 -0.53
CA SER A 179 -4.66 -15.32 0.74
C SER A 179 -5.25 -16.63 1.30
N PRO A 180 -4.81 -17.77 0.78
CA PRO A 180 -5.29 -19.07 1.24
C PRO A 180 -4.89 -19.32 2.70
N ALA A 181 -5.57 -20.26 3.36
CA ALA A 181 -5.22 -20.69 4.71
C ALA A 181 -3.80 -21.28 4.72
N GLY A 182 -2.95 -20.79 5.64
CA GLY A 182 -1.55 -21.19 5.71
C GLY A 182 -0.64 -20.53 4.66
N ASP A 183 -1.08 -19.39 4.10
CA ASP A 183 -0.34 -18.63 3.11
C ASP A 183 1.12 -18.40 3.53
N SER A 184 2.06 -18.82 2.68
CA SER A 184 3.49 -18.62 2.87
C SER A 184 4.17 -18.30 1.53
N ARG A 185 5.36 -17.71 1.62
CA ARG A 185 6.20 -17.40 0.46
C ARG A 185 6.51 -18.67 -0.36
N GLU A 186 6.78 -19.78 0.34
CA GLU A 186 7.10 -21.08 -0.27
C GLU A 186 5.89 -21.65 -1.01
N MET A 187 4.69 -21.52 -0.44
CA MET A 187 3.44 -21.91 -1.09
C MET A 187 3.19 -21.10 -2.36
N ALA A 188 3.38 -19.78 -2.31
CA ALA A 188 3.21 -18.91 -3.45
C ALA A 188 4.21 -19.22 -4.59
N ILE A 189 5.49 -19.49 -4.26
CA ILE A 189 6.50 -19.92 -5.23
C ILE A 189 6.14 -21.27 -5.83
N ALA A 190 5.73 -22.24 -5.00
CA ALA A 190 5.30 -23.56 -5.48
C ALA A 190 4.10 -23.44 -6.43
N TYR A 191 3.16 -22.54 -6.14
CA TYR A 191 1.99 -22.30 -6.97
C TYR A 191 2.36 -21.79 -8.38
N VAL A 192 3.19 -20.72 -8.50
CA VAL A 192 3.60 -20.21 -9.82
C VAL A 192 4.49 -21.20 -10.57
N THR A 193 5.31 -21.98 -9.84
CA THR A 193 6.12 -23.05 -10.47
C THR A 193 5.22 -24.14 -11.04
N SER A 194 4.18 -24.56 -10.30
CA SER A 194 3.20 -25.55 -10.77
C SER A 194 2.34 -25.02 -11.93
N ALA A 195 2.13 -23.69 -11.98
CA ALA A 195 1.46 -23.04 -13.10
C ALA A 195 2.36 -22.95 -14.38
N GLY A 196 3.58 -23.48 -14.35
CA GLY A 196 4.47 -23.53 -15.51
C GLY A 196 5.31 -22.27 -15.71
N LEU A 197 5.26 -21.29 -14.80
CA LEU A 197 6.03 -20.05 -14.91
C LEU A 197 7.49 -20.19 -14.44
N GLY A 198 7.82 -21.28 -13.72
CA GLY A 198 9.13 -21.49 -13.12
C GLY A 198 9.31 -20.71 -11.80
N ALA A 199 10.52 -20.84 -11.23
CA ALA A 199 10.86 -20.10 -10.02
C ALA A 199 11.12 -18.63 -10.36
N PRO A 200 10.57 -17.68 -9.58
CA PRO A 200 10.80 -16.24 -9.81
C PRO A 200 12.24 -15.85 -9.46
N ASP A 201 12.81 -14.94 -10.23
CA ASP A 201 14.15 -14.39 -9.97
C ASP A 201 14.14 -13.44 -8.79
N GLN A 202 13.07 -12.66 -8.63
CA GLN A 202 12.92 -11.69 -7.56
C GLN A 202 11.47 -11.62 -7.06
N ILE A 203 11.30 -11.28 -5.79
CA ILE A 203 9.99 -11.13 -5.17
C ILE A 203 9.88 -9.74 -4.58
N CYS A 204 8.87 -8.99 -5.03
CA CYS A 204 8.54 -7.69 -4.46
C CYS A 204 7.63 -7.86 -3.25
N THR A 205 8.06 -7.36 -2.10
CA THR A 205 7.35 -7.45 -0.81
C THR A 205 6.62 -6.15 -0.45
N GLY A 206 6.07 -5.45 -1.46
CA GLY A 206 5.44 -4.14 -1.27
C GLY A 206 4.31 -4.16 -0.24
N LYS A 207 3.46 -5.20 -0.25
CA LYS A 207 2.38 -5.36 0.74
C LYS A 207 2.92 -5.45 2.17
N THR A 208 4.00 -6.21 2.40
CA THR A 208 4.65 -6.33 3.72
C THR A 208 5.13 -4.97 4.23
N TRP A 209 5.68 -4.13 3.35
CA TRP A 209 6.07 -2.76 3.72
C TRP A 209 4.86 -1.90 4.08
N GLY A 210 3.76 -2.01 3.32
CA GLY A 210 2.51 -1.32 3.65
C GLY A 210 1.97 -1.73 5.02
N GLU A 211 1.94 -3.02 5.32
CA GLU A 211 1.55 -3.56 6.64
C GLU A 211 2.47 -3.05 7.76
N PHE A 212 3.77 -3.00 7.52
CA PHE A 212 4.74 -2.45 8.46
C PHE A 212 4.48 -0.95 8.74
N PHE A 213 4.17 -0.16 7.72
CA PHE A 213 3.86 1.26 7.88
C PHE A 213 2.53 1.48 8.64
N VAL A 214 1.52 0.65 8.39
CA VAL A 214 0.28 0.66 9.18
C VAL A 214 0.59 0.34 10.65
N ALA A 215 1.43 -0.66 10.92
CA ALA A 215 1.85 -1.00 12.28
C ALA A 215 2.62 0.16 12.95
N LEU A 216 3.47 0.88 12.21
CA LEU A 216 4.17 2.05 12.75
C LEU A 216 3.23 3.19 13.16
N CYS A 217 2.05 3.32 12.56
CA CYS A 217 1.04 4.29 12.98
C CYS A 217 0.50 4.00 14.39
N SER A 218 0.64 2.79 14.91
CA SER A 218 0.26 2.48 16.30
C SER A 218 1.19 3.11 17.34
N VAL A 219 2.44 3.43 16.99
CA VAL A 219 3.44 3.99 17.91
C VAL A 219 3.02 5.34 18.49
N PRO A 220 2.63 6.37 17.70
CA PRO A 220 2.10 7.62 18.23
C PRO A 220 0.87 7.42 19.13
N VAL A 221 -0.01 6.47 18.79
CA VAL A 221 -1.20 6.14 19.58
C VAL A 221 -0.81 5.59 20.95
N LEU A 222 0.16 4.65 20.99
CA LEU A 222 0.68 4.10 22.25
C LEU A 222 1.35 5.18 23.10
N ILE A 223 2.14 6.06 22.51
CA ILE A 223 2.76 7.20 23.22
C ILE A 223 1.68 8.11 23.84
N ALA A 224 0.65 8.46 23.06
CA ALA A 224 -0.46 9.28 23.54
C ALA A 224 -1.23 8.59 24.68
N LEU A 225 -1.47 7.26 24.54
CA LEU A 225 -2.15 6.46 25.57
C LEU A 225 -1.36 6.43 26.88
N VAL A 226 -0.05 6.14 26.82
CA VAL A 226 0.83 6.14 28.00
C VAL A 226 0.85 7.53 28.66
N TRP A 227 0.92 8.59 27.85
CA TRP A 227 0.87 9.96 28.37
C TRP A 227 -0.47 10.26 29.09
N LEU A 228 -1.60 9.87 28.50
CA LEU A 228 -2.91 10.05 29.12
C LEU A 228 -3.03 9.27 30.44
N LEU A 229 -2.50 8.05 30.50
CA LEU A 229 -2.47 7.25 31.73
C LEU A 229 -1.61 7.91 32.81
N VAL A 230 -0.41 8.40 32.48
CA VAL A 230 0.48 9.07 33.44
C VAL A 230 -0.12 10.38 33.92
N THR A 231 -0.71 11.19 33.04
CA THR A 231 -1.36 12.46 33.43
C THR A 231 -2.63 12.21 34.24
N GLY A 232 -3.44 11.24 33.83
CA GLY A 232 -4.62 10.81 34.57
C GLY A 232 -4.26 10.30 35.99
N PHE A 233 -3.14 9.54 36.11
CA PHE A 233 -2.62 9.12 37.42
C PHE A 233 -2.29 10.32 38.31
N ARG A 234 -1.50 11.26 37.79
CA ARG A 234 -1.11 12.44 38.57
C ARG A 234 -2.30 13.27 39.01
N MET A 235 -3.29 13.48 38.14
CA MET A 235 -4.51 14.19 38.46
C MET A 235 -5.38 13.45 39.48
N SER A 236 -5.43 12.12 39.41
CA SER A 236 -6.23 11.30 40.33
C SER A 236 -5.74 11.34 41.78
N LEU A 237 -4.46 11.69 42.00
CA LEU A 237 -3.90 11.81 43.34
C LEU A 237 -4.57 12.92 44.18
N HIS A 238 -5.16 13.93 43.53
CA HIS A 238 -5.89 15.04 44.18
C HIS A 238 -7.38 14.77 44.38
N LEU A 239 -7.88 13.60 43.90
CA LEU A 239 -9.30 13.21 44.04
C LEU A 239 -9.55 12.42 45.33
N SER A 240 -10.80 12.41 45.78
CA SER A 240 -11.24 11.53 46.87
C SER A 240 -11.00 10.07 46.49
N THR A 241 -10.82 9.19 47.45
CA THR A 241 -10.52 7.76 47.27
C THR A 241 -11.51 7.06 46.33
N TRP A 242 -12.80 7.39 46.45
CA TRP A 242 -13.83 6.80 45.59
C TRP A 242 -13.75 7.27 44.14
N LEU A 243 -13.60 8.58 43.90
CA LEU A 243 -13.43 9.13 42.53
C LEU A 243 -12.16 8.63 41.89
N ARG A 244 -11.08 8.48 42.64
CA ARG A 244 -9.83 7.90 42.17
C ARG A 244 -10.01 6.45 41.70
N ALA A 245 -10.71 5.63 42.51
CA ALA A 245 -11.01 4.24 42.12
C ALA A 245 -11.87 4.17 40.85
N ALA A 246 -12.89 5.01 40.74
CA ALA A 246 -13.73 5.08 39.54
C ALA A 246 -12.94 5.50 38.30
N THR A 247 -12.07 6.52 38.42
CA THR A 247 -11.20 6.96 37.29
C THR A 247 -10.29 5.84 36.79
N TRP A 248 -9.69 5.08 37.72
CA TRP A 248 -8.81 3.95 37.38
C TRP A 248 -9.58 2.80 36.79
N PHE A 249 -10.78 2.52 37.24
CA PHE A 249 -11.64 1.50 36.63
C PHE A 249 -11.98 1.83 35.19
N VAL A 250 -12.39 3.09 34.94
CA VAL A 250 -12.67 3.55 33.57
C VAL A 250 -11.41 3.49 32.67
N ALA A 251 -10.25 3.93 33.17
CA ALA A 251 -8.99 3.88 32.48
C ALA A 251 -8.59 2.44 32.11
N ALA A 252 -8.73 1.50 33.05
CA ALA A 252 -8.46 0.07 32.83
C ALA A 252 -9.43 -0.53 31.80
N LEU A 253 -10.71 -0.16 31.84
CA LEU A 253 -11.70 -0.60 30.86
C LEU A 253 -11.36 -0.09 29.43
N VAL A 254 -11.04 1.20 29.30
CA VAL A 254 -10.63 1.79 28.02
C VAL A 254 -9.36 1.10 27.48
N PHE A 255 -8.37 0.88 28.34
CA PHE A 255 -7.15 0.17 27.99
C PHE A 255 -7.41 -1.27 27.54
N ALA A 256 -8.26 -1.99 28.26
CA ALA A 256 -8.63 -3.37 27.95
C ALA A 256 -9.37 -3.50 26.59
N LEU A 257 -10.10 -2.46 26.16
CA LEU A 257 -10.77 -2.43 24.87
C LEU A 257 -9.83 -1.99 23.73
N LEU A 258 -8.96 -1.00 23.99
CA LEU A 258 -8.04 -0.47 22.97
C LEU A 258 -6.86 -1.39 22.68
N LEU A 259 -6.33 -2.08 23.68
CA LEU A 259 -5.14 -2.90 23.53
C LEU A 259 -5.32 -4.06 22.51
N PRO A 260 -6.40 -4.86 22.57
CA PRO A 260 -6.65 -5.90 21.55
C PRO A 260 -6.83 -5.32 20.14
N TYR A 261 -7.51 -4.16 20.05
CA TYR A 261 -7.66 -3.47 18.75
C TYR A 261 -6.31 -3.05 18.16
N LEU A 262 -5.44 -2.45 18.97
CA LEU A 262 -4.10 -2.03 18.53
C LEU A 262 -3.22 -3.24 18.17
N LEU A 263 -3.28 -4.31 18.98
CA LEU A 263 -2.55 -5.55 18.69
C LEU A 263 -3.06 -6.23 17.41
N GLY A 264 -4.36 -6.17 17.13
CA GLY A 264 -4.95 -6.70 15.91
C GLY A 264 -4.54 -5.96 14.62
N GLN A 265 -4.02 -4.72 14.75
CA GLN A 265 -3.45 -3.99 13.60
C GLN A 265 -2.00 -4.40 13.30
N LEU A 266 -1.35 -5.11 14.22
CA LEU A 266 0.01 -5.59 14.01
C LEU A 266 -0.02 -6.85 13.15
N PRO A 267 0.76 -6.91 12.05
CA PRO A 267 0.87 -8.14 11.26
C PRO A 267 1.43 -9.28 12.11
N SER A 268 0.93 -10.50 11.87
CA SER A 268 1.32 -11.68 12.64
C SER A 268 2.83 -11.96 12.62
N TRP A 269 3.50 -11.63 11.51
CA TRP A 269 4.94 -11.79 11.35
C TRP A 269 5.78 -10.82 12.20
N LEU A 270 5.17 -9.76 12.75
CA LEU A 270 5.83 -8.81 13.66
C LEU A 270 5.77 -9.26 15.12
N LEU A 271 4.97 -10.26 15.44
CA LEU A 271 4.78 -10.76 16.80
C LEU A 271 5.46 -12.12 16.95
N PRO A 272 6.24 -12.34 18.04
CA PRO A 272 6.82 -13.65 18.29
C PRO A 272 5.72 -14.66 18.65
N ALA A 273 5.81 -15.88 18.09
CA ALA A 273 4.91 -16.96 18.45
C ALA A 273 5.05 -17.34 19.95
N GLN A 274 6.25 -17.18 20.48
CA GLN A 274 6.55 -17.36 21.90
C GLN A 274 7.39 -16.19 22.40
N TRP A 275 6.96 -15.52 23.47
CA TRP A 275 7.65 -14.37 24.06
C TRP A 275 9.03 -14.71 24.66
N SER A 276 9.29 -15.99 24.90
CA SER A 276 10.58 -16.51 25.37
C SER A 276 11.63 -16.66 24.26
N ASP A 277 11.25 -16.49 22.99
CA ASP A 277 12.16 -16.55 21.87
C ASP A 277 13.00 -15.28 21.76
N LEU A 278 14.16 -15.27 22.40
CA LEU A 278 15.11 -14.15 22.35
C LEU A 278 15.76 -13.98 20.96
N GLY A 279 15.75 -15.02 20.13
CA GLY A 279 16.27 -14.99 18.76
C GLY A 279 15.35 -14.29 17.78
N PHE A 280 14.06 -14.15 18.10
CA PHE A 280 13.07 -13.58 17.21
C PHE A 280 13.43 -12.17 16.71
N TRP A 281 13.78 -11.25 17.61
CA TRP A 281 14.04 -9.86 17.26
C TRP A 281 15.27 -9.67 16.34
N PRO A 282 16.44 -10.27 16.62
CA PRO A 282 17.57 -10.23 15.69
C PRO A 282 17.25 -10.83 14.33
N ASN A 283 16.51 -11.97 14.30
CA ASN A 283 16.11 -12.62 13.05
C ASN A 283 15.13 -11.75 12.25
N LEU A 284 14.18 -11.08 12.93
CA LEU A 284 13.26 -10.15 12.30
C LEU A 284 14.01 -8.98 11.62
N VAL A 285 14.97 -8.37 12.32
CA VAL A 285 15.78 -7.28 11.76
C VAL A 285 16.58 -7.77 10.54
N ASN A 286 17.18 -8.94 10.61
CA ASN A 286 17.92 -9.53 9.49
C ASN A 286 17.00 -9.80 8.29
N THR A 287 15.80 -10.33 8.53
CA THR A 287 14.79 -10.59 7.50
C THR A 287 14.32 -9.29 6.84
N LEU A 288 14.03 -8.26 7.63
CA LEU A 288 13.63 -6.95 7.10
C LEU A 288 14.76 -6.32 6.27
N ASN A 289 16.00 -6.45 6.72
CA ASN A 289 17.17 -5.93 5.99
C ASN A 289 17.38 -6.68 4.65
N ALA A 290 17.21 -8.01 4.64
CA ALA A 290 17.27 -8.81 3.42
C ALA A 290 16.17 -8.40 2.43
N ARG A 291 14.92 -8.26 2.90
CA ARG A 291 13.79 -7.80 2.07
C ARG A 291 13.97 -6.37 1.54
N LEU A 292 14.57 -5.50 2.33
CA LEU A 292 14.91 -4.15 1.89
C LEU A 292 15.93 -4.18 0.75
N ASN A 293 16.99 -4.98 0.89
CA ASN A 293 18.01 -5.13 -0.14
C ASN A 293 17.43 -5.76 -1.41
N GLU A 294 16.56 -6.79 -1.29
CA GLU A 294 15.82 -7.36 -2.43
C GLU A 294 14.99 -6.27 -3.14
N THR A 295 14.24 -5.45 -2.37
CA THR A 295 13.41 -4.38 -2.94
C THR A 295 14.23 -3.28 -3.62
N LEU A 296 15.40 -2.95 -3.08
CA LEU A 296 16.31 -1.94 -3.68
C LEU A 296 17.00 -2.45 -4.94
N ALA A 297 17.18 -3.76 -5.09
CA ALA A 297 17.77 -4.39 -6.26
C ALA A 297 16.78 -4.55 -7.43
N LEU A 298 15.46 -4.37 -7.19
CA LEU A 298 14.43 -4.43 -8.24
C LEU A 298 14.60 -3.31 -9.27
N VAL A 299 14.41 -3.64 -10.55
CA VAL A 299 14.19 -2.64 -11.59
C VAL A 299 12.84 -1.96 -11.30
N PRO A 300 12.83 -0.63 -11.02
CA PRO A 300 11.62 0.03 -10.57
C PRO A 300 10.59 0.13 -11.69
N THR A 301 9.36 -0.28 -11.41
CA THR A 301 8.18 -0.02 -12.24
C THR A 301 7.53 1.31 -11.83
N THR A 302 6.56 1.81 -12.62
CA THR A 302 5.80 3.03 -12.28
C THR A 302 5.15 2.91 -10.90
N ARG A 303 4.60 1.73 -10.56
CA ARG A 303 4.05 1.44 -9.22
C ARG A 303 5.11 1.60 -8.13
N ASP A 304 6.32 1.09 -8.33
CA ASP A 304 7.40 1.17 -7.34
C ASP A 304 7.90 2.61 -7.16
N VAL A 305 7.93 3.42 -8.22
CA VAL A 305 8.25 4.85 -8.16
C VAL A 305 7.19 5.62 -7.36
N LEU A 306 5.90 5.33 -7.59
CA LEU A 306 4.80 5.90 -6.79
C LEU A 306 4.93 5.54 -5.31
N THR A 307 5.19 4.29 -5.01
CA THR A 307 5.36 3.79 -3.64
C THR A 307 6.52 4.48 -2.93
N LYS A 308 7.64 4.75 -3.60
CA LYS A 308 8.74 5.55 -3.02
C LYS A 308 8.28 6.95 -2.64
N ARG A 309 7.50 7.63 -3.47
CA ARG A 309 6.94 8.96 -3.14
C ARG A 309 6.00 8.89 -1.94
N TRP A 310 5.11 7.89 -1.89
CA TRP A 310 4.21 7.67 -0.76
C TRP A 310 4.98 7.35 0.52
N THR A 311 6.05 6.57 0.45
CA THR A 311 6.90 6.26 1.61
C THR A 311 7.54 7.51 2.19
N ILE A 312 8.05 8.42 1.34
CA ILE A 312 8.59 9.71 1.80
C ILE A 312 7.49 10.56 2.46
N ALA A 313 6.32 10.66 1.81
CA ALA A 313 5.20 11.41 2.37
C ALA A 313 4.71 10.81 3.71
N PHE A 314 4.63 9.48 3.82
CA PHE A 314 4.35 8.77 5.06
C PHE A 314 5.33 9.15 6.17
N ALA A 315 6.64 9.09 5.88
CA ALA A 315 7.66 9.42 6.86
C ALA A 315 7.52 10.88 7.33
N LEU A 316 7.30 11.83 6.43
CA LEU A 316 7.09 13.24 6.79
C LEU A 316 5.88 13.43 7.71
N TRP A 317 4.73 12.81 7.40
CA TRP A 317 3.54 12.90 8.23
C TRP A 317 3.73 12.23 9.60
N LEU A 318 4.42 11.09 9.65
CA LEU A 318 4.71 10.39 10.91
C LEU A 318 5.65 11.22 11.80
N PHE A 319 6.71 11.80 11.24
CA PHE A 319 7.61 12.68 12.00
C PHE A 319 6.91 13.96 12.48
N ALA A 320 6.06 14.57 11.66
CA ALA A 320 5.25 15.72 12.07
C ALA A 320 4.32 15.35 13.24
N CYS A 321 3.66 14.19 13.17
CA CYS A 321 2.83 13.67 14.26
C CYS A 321 3.63 13.50 15.57
N LEU A 322 4.80 12.85 15.50
CA LEU A 322 5.66 12.65 16.66
C LEU A 322 6.19 13.98 17.23
N GLY A 323 6.51 14.95 16.36
CA GLY A 323 6.90 16.30 16.74
C GLY A 323 5.80 17.06 17.50
N ALA A 324 4.57 17.02 16.97
CA ALA A 324 3.40 17.64 17.61
C ALA A 324 3.08 16.99 18.97
N LEU A 325 3.15 15.65 19.05
CA LEU A 325 3.02 14.92 20.32
C LEU A 325 4.13 15.28 21.32
N GLY A 326 5.38 15.34 20.87
CA GLY A 326 6.52 15.75 21.71
C GLY A 326 6.34 17.16 22.26
N GLY A 327 5.88 18.09 21.41
CA GLY A 327 5.53 19.46 21.81
C GLY A 327 4.42 19.52 22.84
N SER A 328 3.36 18.72 22.65
CA SER A 328 2.25 18.63 23.59
C SER A 328 2.66 18.08 24.94
N LEU A 329 3.51 17.03 24.96
CA LEU A 329 4.10 16.43 26.14
C LEU A 329 4.96 17.46 26.94
N HIS A 330 5.78 18.22 26.21
CA HIS A 330 6.63 19.24 26.82
C HIS A 330 5.79 20.38 27.43
N LEU A 331 4.76 20.83 26.71
CA LEU A 331 3.89 21.91 27.14
C LEU A 331 3.05 21.49 28.35
N SER A 332 2.54 20.25 28.39
CA SER A 332 1.73 19.73 29.50
C SER A 332 2.48 19.71 30.83
N LYS A 333 3.79 19.40 30.82
CA LYS A 333 4.65 19.46 32.02
C LYS A 333 4.79 20.87 32.62
N ARG A 334 4.54 21.91 31.81
CA ARG A 334 4.61 23.32 32.24
C ARG A 334 3.27 23.90 32.70
N ILE A 335 2.19 23.16 32.50
CA ILE A 335 0.82 23.58 32.87
C ILE A 335 0.43 22.99 34.25
N GLY A 336 0.89 21.77 34.54
CA GLY A 336 0.72 21.14 35.86
C GLY A 336 1.78 21.61 36.82
#